data_831f255c51957c1db5e8d5165e387557
#
_entry.id   831f255c51957c1db5e8d5165e387557
#
_cell.length_a   1.000
_cell.length_b   1.000
_cell.length_c   1.000
_cell.angle_alpha   90.00
_cell.angle_beta   90.00
_cell.angle_gamma   90.00
#
_symmetry.space_group_name_H-M   'P 1'
#
loop_
_entity.id
_entity.type
_entity.pdbx_description
1 polymer ?
#
loop_
_entity_poly.entity_id
_entity_poly.type
_entity_poly.pdbx_seq_one_letter_code
_entity_poly.pdbx_strand_id
1 'polypeptide(L)'
;MSKKLENNGIWESSRMMLPQHREELLKRRSQQPEEHRPPRREDLELMRDRILLPVMISIVKKRIQAIEASSEALKHLYSKVAQVLLQDIQKDLSKVEQTMLDERIDLTQEGKDTEMIWYRYSFHGYEDTFTITRDYMRTEVSVRIGRYSDRLITALYARLQDHKQK
;
A
#
# COMPACT_ATOMS: atom_id res chain seq x y z
N MET A 1 62.23 7.28 24.66
CA MET A 1 61.63 8.59 24.34
C MET A 1 60.66 8.53 23.16
N SER A 2 59.86 7.51 23.03
CA SER A 2 58.98 7.38 21.85
C SER A 2 57.54 7.01 22.16
N LYS A 3 57.05 7.35 23.34
CA LYS A 3 55.65 7.01 23.75
C LYS A 3 54.68 8.18 23.74
N LYS A 4 55.07 9.36 23.25
CA LYS A 4 54.20 10.56 23.25
C LYS A 4 53.60 10.90 21.89
N LEU A 5 53.97 10.21 20.84
CA LEU A 5 53.49 10.50 19.47
C LEU A 5 52.31 9.61 19.00
N GLU A 6 52.08 8.48 19.64
CA GLU A 6 50.98 7.58 19.22
C GLU A 6 49.59 8.01 19.68
N ASN A 7 49.49 8.89 20.68
CA ASN A 7 48.19 9.36 21.16
C ASN A 7 47.73 10.69 20.53
N ASN A 8 48.58 11.38 19.77
CA ASN A 8 48.20 12.66 19.18
C ASN A 8 47.46 12.55 17.86
N GLY A 9 47.62 11.47 17.12
CA GLY A 9 46.96 11.27 15.83
C GLY A 9 45.43 11.07 15.95
N ILE A 10 44.99 10.45 17.04
CA ILE A 10 43.56 10.21 17.28
C ILE A 10 42.85 11.51 17.71
N TRP A 11 43.57 12.37 18.42
CA TRP A 11 43.01 13.66 18.89
C TRP A 11 42.96 14.76 17.79
N GLU A 12 43.89 14.74 16.87
CA GLU A 12 43.87 15.68 15.73
C GLU A 12 42.78 15.34 14.72
N SER A 13 42.50 14.06 14.47
CA SER A 13 41.38 13.63 13.65
C SER A 13 40.03 14.11 14.21
N SER A 14 39.88 14.13 15.53
CA SER A 14 38.63 14.57 16.17
C SER A 14 38.51 16.09 16.24
N ARG A 15 39.63 16.81 16.23
CA ARG A 15 39.61 18.30 16.23
C ARG A 15 39.45 18.92 14.86
N MET A 16 39.71 18.17 13.78
CA MET A 16 39.50 18.64 12.41
C MET A 16 38.08 18.50 11.88
N MET A 17 37.14 17.92 12.62
CA MET A 17 35.74 18.03 12.30
C MET A 17 35.23 19.41 12.77
N LEU A 18 35.52 20.43 11.99
CA LEU A 18 34.90 21.74 12.10
C LEU A 18 33.35 21.55 12.04
N PRO A 19 32.58 22.30 12.84
CA PRO A 19 31.13 22.23 12.80
C PRO A 19 30.55 22.30 11.40
N GLN A 20 31.18 23.04 10.51
CA GLN A 20 30.83 23.18 9.09
C GLN A 20 30.95 21.85 8.31
N HIS A 21 31.96 21.04 8.56
CA HIS A 21 32.09 19.71 7.95
C HIS A 21 31.06 18.70 8.49
N ARG A 22 30.67 18.86 9.75
CA ARG A 22 29.62 18.05 10.34
C ARG A 22 28.25 18.39 9.73
N GLU A 23 27.99 19.67 9.49
CA GLU A 23 26.77 20.11 8.81
C GLU A 23 26.75 19.69 7.33
N GLU A 24 27.89 19.76 6.64
CA GLU A 24 28.02 19.26 5.27
C GLU A 24 27.85 17.74 5.19
N LEU A 25 28.39 16.98 6.14
CA LEU A 25 28.19 15.54 6.22
C LEU A 25 26.75 15.18 6.55
N LEU A 26 26.10 15.94 7.41
CA LEU A 26 24.66 15.79 7.70
C LEU A 26 23.81 16.19 6.49
N LYS A 27 24.17 17.29 5.79
CA LYS A 27 23.53 17.68 4.52
C LYS A 27 23.77 16.66 3.42
N ARG A 28 24.97 16.11 3.29
CA ARG A 28 25.25 15.00 2.34
C ARG A 28 24.53 13.71 2.71
N ARG A 29 24.32 13.42 3.99
CA ARG A 29 23.51 12.30 4.45
C ARG A 29 22.01 12.53 4.23
N SER A 30 21.53 13.76 4.35
CA SER A 30 20.15 14.14 4.04
C SER A 30 19.91 14.39 2.54
N GLN A 31 20.98 14.61 1.77
CA GLN A 31 21.01 14.74 0.30
C GLN A 31 21.54 13.48 -0.41
N GLN A 32 21.89 12.41 0.32
CA GLN A 32 21.97 11.12 -0.33
C GLN A 32 20.59 10.86 -0.93
N PRO A 33 20.50 10.71 -2.25
CA PRO A 33 19.24 10.40 -2.87
C PRO A 33 18.68 9.18 -2.13
N GLU A 34 17.40 9.19 -1.87
CA GLU A 34 16.67 8.03 -1.31
C GLU A 34 16.71 6.83 -2.28
N GLU A 35 17.54 6.91 -3.27
CA GLU A 35 17.92 5.93 -4.27
C GLU A 35 18.59 4.75 -3.55
N HIS A 36 17.95 3.58 -3.63
CA HIS A 36 18.41 2.29 -3.12
C HIS A 36 18.08 1.98 -1.64
N ARG A 37 17.04 2.56 -1.08
CA ARG A 37 16.52 2.04 0.19
C ARG A 37 15.48 0.92 -0.07
N PRO A 38 15.45 -0.13 0.74
CA PRO A 38 14.37 -1.12 0.68
C PRO A 38 13.03 -0.47 1.05
N PRO A 39 11.91 -0.94 0.50
CA PRO A 39 10.58 -0.43 0.81
C PRO A 39 10.26 -0.62 2.29
N ARG A 40 9.58 0.34 2.88
CA ARG A 40 9.02 0.25 4.23
C ARG A 40 7.78 -0.63 4.22
N ARG A 41 7.30 -0.98 5.40
CA ARG A 41 6.05 -1.73 5.55
C ARG A 41 4.87 -1.06 4.84
N GLU A 42 4.76 0.25 4.91
CA GLU A 42 3.71 1.04 4.26
C GLU A 42 3.76 0.93 2.74
N ASP A 43 4.97 0.95 2.16
CA ASP A 43 5.19 0.79 0.72
C ASP A 43 4.77 -0.61 0.25
N LEU A 44 5.08 -1.65 1.05
CA LEU A 44 4.68 -3.03 0.78
C LEU A 44 3.15 -3.21 0.91
N GLU A 45 2.52 -2.56 1.87
CA GLU A 45 1.07 -2.54 2.03
C GLU A 45 0.39 -1.87 0.83
N LEU A 46 0.95 -0.77 0.33
CA LEU A 46 0.49 -0.08 -0.87
C LEU A 46 0.55 -0.98 -2.12
N MET A 47 1.67 -1.69 -2.32
CA MET A 47 1.82 -2.65 -3.41
C MET A 47 0.81 -3.81 -3.30
N ARG A 48 0.59 -4.32 -2.09
CA ARG A 48 -0.42 -5.33 -1.82
C ARG A 48 -1.83 -4.83 -2.14
N ASP A 49 -2.15 -3.61 -1.77
CA ASP A 49 -3.44 -2.99 -2.06
C ASP A 49 -3.64 -2.82 -3.57
N ARG A 50 -2.61 -2.44 -4.31
CA ARG A 50 -2.63 -2.37 -5.77
C ARG A 50 -2.96 -3.71 -6.44
N ILE A 51 -2.58 -4.83 -5.80
CA ILE A 51 -2.88 -6.18 -6.31
C ILE A 51 -4.30 -6.60 -5.91
N LEU A 52 -4.70 -6.39 -4.66
CA LEU A 52 -5.95 -6.93 -4.13
C LEU A 52 -7.18 -6.15 -4.55
N LEU A 53 -7.11 -4.81 -4.62
CA LEU A 53 -8.27 -3.98 -4.96
C LEU A 53 -8.86 -4.28 -6.34
N PRO A 54 -8.10 -4.49 -7.43
CA PRO A 54 -8.67 -4.91 -8.72
C PRO A 54 -9.38 -6.26 -8.66
N VAL A 55 -8.86 -7.20 -7.87
CA VAL A 55 -9.50 -8.51 -7.67
C VAL A 55 -10.84 -8.34 -6.95
N MET A 56 -10.89 -7.52 -5.90
CA MET A 56 -12.12 -7.17 -5.19
C MET A 56 -13.15 -6.53 -6.12
N ILE A 57 -12.74 -5.55 -6.93
CA ILE A 57 -13.59 -4.91 -7.95
C ILE A 57 -14.18 -5.94 -8.90
N SER A 58 -13.36 -6.88 -9.40
CA SER A 58 -13.83 -7.94 -10.30
C SER A 58 -14.87 -8.83 -9.65
N ILE A 59 -14.67 -9.21 -8.38
CA ILE A 59 -15.59 -10.06 -7.61
C ILE A 59 -16.90 -9.32 -7.38
N VAL A 60 -16.86 -8.06 -6.94
CA VAL A 60 -18.07 -7.27 -6.67
C VAL A 60 -18.86 -7.02 -7.95
N LYS A 61 -18.19 -6.70 -9.08
CA LYS A 61 -18.85 -6.56 -10.38
C LYS A 61 -19.59 -7.83 -10.81
N LYS A 62 -18.95 -9.00 -10.69
CA LYS A 62 -19.58 -10.28 -10.99
C LYS A 62 -20.80 -10.54 -10.09
N ARG A 63 -20.70 -10.16 -8.81
CA ARG A 63 -21.82 -10.32 -7.87
C ARG A 63 -22.98 -9.39 -8.20
N ILE A 64 -22.73 -8.16 -8.61
CA ILE A 64 -23.76 -7.22 -9.08
C ILE A 64 -24.51 -7.83 -10.27
N GLN A 65 -23.80 -8.33 -11.26
CA GLN A 65 -24.40 -8.98 -12.43
C GLN A 65 -25.28 -10.18 -12.04
N ALA A 66 -24.81 -11.02 -11.12
CA ALA A 66 -25.57 -12.16 -10.60
C ALA A 66 -26.84 -11.73 -9.85
N ILE A 67 -26.76 -10.67 -9.04
CA ILE A 67 -27.91 -10.10 -8.33
C ILE A 67 -28.94 -9.56 -9.33
N GLU A 68 -28.52 -8.81 -10.33
CA GLU A 68 -29.39 -8.20 -11.34
C GLU A 68 -30.10 -9.26 -12.20
N ALA A 69 -29.43 -10.38 -12.48
CA ALA A 69 -29.99 -11.51 -13.20
C ALA A 69 -30.92 -12.40 -12.34
N SER A 70 -30.92 -12.23 -11.02
CA SER A 70 -31.74 -13.03 -10.12
C SER A 70 -33.23 -12.65 -10.18
N SER A 71 -34.09 -13.54 -9.71
CA SER A 71 -35.53 -13.29 -9.55
C SER A 71 -35.92 -12.75 -8.15
N GLU A 72 -34.91 -12.40 -7.32
CA GLU A 72 -35.15 -11.96 -5.95
C GLU A 72 -35.88 -10.60 -5.89
N ALA A 73 -36.88 -10.49 -5.02
CA ALA A 73 -37.69 -9.30 -4.85
C ALA A 73 -36.87 -8.06 -4.45
N LEU A 74 -35.82 -8.23 -3.70
CA LEU A 74 -34.94 -7.13 -3.21
C LEU A 74 -33.71 -6.89 -4.07
N LYS A 75 -33.64 -7.48 -5.27
CA LYS A 75 -32.44 -7.37 -6.13
C LYS A 75 -32.01 -5.93 -6.41
N HIS A 76 -32.93 -5.02 -6.60
CA HIS A 76 -32.64 -3.61 -6.83
C HIS A 76 -31.96 -2.94 -5.62
N LEU A 77 -32.38 -3.28 -4.42
CA LEU A 77 -31.74 -2.81 -3.19
C LEU A 77 -30.32 -3.38 -3.07
N TYR A 78 -30.17 -4.69 -3.26
CA TYR A 78 -28.87 -5.36 -3.15
C TYR A 78 -27.89 -4.87 -4.23
N SER A 79 -28.36 -4.68 -5.46
CA SER A 79 -27.55 -4.14 -6.55
C SER A 79 -27.07 -2.71 -6.23
N LYS A 80 -27.94 -1.83 -5.74
CA LYS A 80 -27.56 -0.46 -5.34
C LYS A 80 -26.52 -0.44 -4.22
N VAL A 81 -26.70 -1.25 -3.19
CA VAL A 81 -25.74 -1.37 -2.08
C VAL A 81 -24.39 -1.88 -2.58
N ALA A 82 -24.39 -2.91 -3.43
CA ALA A 82 -23.17 -3.42 -4.02
C ALA A 82 -22.47 -2.42 -4.97
N GLN A 83 -23.22 -1.58 -5.67
CA GLN A 83 -22.68 -0.48 -6.48
C GLN A 83 -21.98 0.59 -5.63
N VAL A 84 -22.56 0.96 -4.48
CA VAL A 84 -21.88 1.88 -3.54
C VAL A 84 -20.59 1.29 -3.01
N LEU A 85 -20.62 0.01 -2.62
CA LEU A 85 -19.43 -0.73 -2.21
C LEU A 85 -18.34 -0.72 -3.30
N LEU A 86 -18.74 -0.98 -4.56
CA LEU A 86 -17.85 -0.95 -5.71
C LEU A 86 -17.19 0.42 -5.89
N GLN A 87 -17.97 1.51 -5.76
CA GLN A 87 -17.46 2.87 -5.88
C GLN A 87 -16.41 3.19 -4.80
N ASP A 88 -16.61 2.74 -3.56
CA ASP A 88 -15.67 2.95 -2.47
C ASP A 88 -14.35 2.21 -2.73
N ILE A 89 -14.42 0.96 -3.20
CA ILE A 89 -13.22 0.19 -3.57
C ILE A 89 -12.48 0.86 -4.74
N GLN A 90 -13.21 1.36 -5.75
CA GLN A 90 -12.61 2.06 -6.90
C GLN A 90 -11.91 3.37 -6.49
N LYS A 91 -12.51 4.14 -5.56
CA LYS A 91 -11.87 5.34 -5.01
C LYS A 91 -10.57 5.02 -4.30
N ASP A 92 -10.56 3.96 -3.50
CA ASP A 92 -9.34 3.56 -2.79
C ASP A 92 -8.27 3.04 -3.76
N LEU A 93 -8.64 2.30 -4.82
CA LEU A 93 -7.71 1.92 -5.88
C LEU A 93 -7.09 3.16 -6.56
N SER A 94 -7.89 4.16 -6.90
CA SER A 94 -7.39 5.40 -7.53
C SER A 94 -6.39 6.14 -6.63
N LYS A 95 -6.63 6.16 -5.32
CA LYS A 95 -5.68 6.74 -4.34
C LYS A 95 -4.37 5.95 -4.29
N VAL A 96 -4.47 4.62 -4.26
CA VAL A 96 -3.30 3.73 -4.27
C VAL A 96 -2.48 3.95 -5.54
N GLU A 97 -3.11 3.99 -6.71
CA GLU A 97 -2.44 4.23 -7.98
C GLU A 97 -1.75 5.60 -8.02
N GLN A 98 -2.42 6.65 -7.53
CA GLN A 98 -1.83 7.98 -7.44
C GLN A 98 -0.63 8.00 -6.50
N THR A 99 -0.74 7.40 -5.32
CA THR A 99 0.36 7.33 -4.36
C THR A 99 1.55 6.54 -4.93
N MET A 100 1.30 5.44 -5.64
CA MET A 100 2.36 4.68 -6.30
C MET A 100 3.09 5.50 -7.37
N LEU A 101 2.37 6.33 -8.14
CA LEU A 101 2.97 7.25 -9.10
C LEU A 101 3.83 8.31 -8.40
N ASP A 102 3.31 8.93 -7.35
CA ASP A 102 4.00 9.97 -6.58
C ASP A 102 5.28 9.43 -5.92
N GLU A 103 5.23 8.22 -5.39
CA GLU A 103 6.35 7.53 -4.75
C GLU A 103 7.24 6.76 -5.75
N ARG A 104 6.95 6.82 -7.04
CA ARG A 104 7.70 6.13 -8.11
C ARG A 104 7.85 4.63 -7.84
N ILE A 105 6.75 3.98 -7.49
CA ILE A 105 6.68 2.54 -7.29
C ILE A 105 6.13 1.89 -8.57
N ASP A 106 6.92 1.04 -9.18
CA ASP A 106 6.48 0.20 -10.29
C ASP A 106 6.23 -1.23 -9.81
N LEU A 107 5.12 -1.81 -10.23
CA LEU A 107 4.73 -3.17 -9.87
C LEU A 107 4.25 -3.92 -11.12
N THR A 108 4.90 -5.02 -11.42
CA THR A 108 4.60 -5.84 -12.59
C THR A 108 4.40 -7.30 -12.19
N GLN A 109 3.35 -7.92 -12.71
CA GLN A 109 3.16 -9.37 -12.59
C GLN A 109 4.07 -10.08 -13.58
N GLU A 110 4.99 -10.92 -13.10
CA GLU A 110 5.92 -11.67 -13.94
C GLU A 110 5.38 -13.02 -14.39
N GLY A 111 4.59 -13.66 -13.54
CA GLY A 111 4.06 -14.97 -13.83
C GLY A 111 3.00 -15.43 -12.83
N LYS A 112 2.33 -16.52 -13.15
CA LYS A 112 1.36 -17.15 -12.29
C LYS A 112 1.27 -18.64 -12.61
N ASP A 113 1.02 -19.44 -11.60
CA ASP A 113 0.61 -20.85 -11.75
C ASP A 113 -0.72 -21.14 -11.01
N THR A 114 -0.98 -22.39 -10.70
CA THR A 114 -2.19 -22.80 -9.99
C THR A 114 -2.23 -22.35 -8.54
N GLU A 115 -1.09 -22.13 -7.90
CA GLU A 115 -0.97 -21.84 -6.46
C GLU A 115 -0.43 -20.45 -6.16
N MET A 116 0.45 -19.91 -7.00
CA MET A 116 1.21 -18.71 -6.74
C MET A 116 1.15 -17.70 -7.89
N ILE A 117 1.37 -16.43 -7.55
CA ILE A 117 1.53 -15.34 -8.50
C ILE A 117 2.81 -14.61 -8.11
N TRP A 118 3.68 -14.36 -9.08
CA TRP A 118 4.96 -13.67 -8.92
C TRP A 118 4.85 -12.24 -9.38
N TYR A 119 5.37 -11.33 -8.56
CA TYR A 119 5.43 -9.90 -8.84
C TYR A 119 6.85 -9.41 -8.70
N ARG A 120 7.25 -8.54 -9.62
CA ARG A 120 8.46 -7.70 -9.51
C ARG A 120 8.04 -6.29 -9.19
N TYR A 121 8.79 -5.64 -8.34
CA TYR A 121 8.61 -4.22 -8.07
C TYR A 121 9.94 -3.47 -8.15
N SER A 122 9.85 -2.19 -8.50
CA SER A 122 10.94 -1.23 -8.33
C SER A 122 10.49 -0.07 -7.45
N PHE A 123 11.38 0.36 -6.57
CA PHE A 123 11.14 1.41 -5.60
C PHE A 123 12.44 2.18 -5.38
N HIS A 124 12.50 3.46 -5.83
CA HIS A 124 13.69 4.31 -5.71
C HIS A 124 14.99 3.61 -6.14
N GLY A 125 14.99 2.92 -7.29
CA GLY A 125 16.14 2.18 -7.79
C GLY A 125 16.42 0.84 -7.10
N TYR A 126 15.67 0.48 -6.07
CA TYR A 126 15.69 -0.85 -5.46
C TYR A 126 14.72 -1.75 -6.21
N GLU A 127 15.18 -2.92 -6.65
CA GLU A 127 14.34 -3.91 -7.34
C GLU A 127 14.34 -5.22 -6.56
N ASP A 128 13.18 -5.82 -6.41
CA ASP A 128 13.02 -7.13 -5.81
C ASP A 128 11.74 -7.80 -6.31
N THR A 129 11.55 -9.05 -5.93
CA THR A 129 10.39 -9.87 -6.28
C THR A 129 9.71 -10.41 -5.03
N PHE A 130 8.41 -10.61 -5.11
CA PHE A 130 7.67 -11.32 -4.08
C PHE A 130 6.57 -12.19 -4.69
N THR A 131 6.10 -13.14 -3.92
CA THR A 131 5.05 -14.08 -4.32
C THR A 131 3.82 -13.91 -3.44
N ILE A 132 2.65 -14.05 -4.05
CA ILE A 132 1.38 -14.14 -3.33
C ILE A 132 0.74 -15.48 -3.66
N THR A 133 0.37 -16.27 -2.63
CA THR A 133 -0.41 -17.48 -2.84
C THR A 133 -1.86 -17.14 -3.16
N ARG A 134 -2.50 -17.92 -4.01
CA ARG A 134 -3.91 -17.70 -4.36
C ARG A 134 -4.84 -17.89 -3.16
N ASP A 135 -4.51 -18.74 -2.23
CA ASP A 135 -5.29 -18.94 -1.00
C ASP A 135 -5.19 -17.74 -0.07
N TYR A 136 -4.00 -17.18 0.10
CA TYR A 136 -3.85 -15.91 0.82
C TYR A 136 -4.66 -14.79 0.15
N MET A 137 -4.58 -14.67 -1.17
CA MET A 137 -5.33 -13.66 -1.93
C MET A 137 -6.83 -13.81 -1.72
N ARG A 138 -7.38 -15.03 -1.81
CA ARG A 138 -8.81 -15.29 -1.59
C ARG A 138 -9.24 -14.91 -0.18
N THR A 139 -8.48 -15.33 0.82
CA THR A 139 -8.78 -15.04 2.22
C THR A 139 -8.74 -13.53 2.49
N GLU A 140 -7.68 -12.87 2.05
CA GLU A 140 -7.50 -11.43 2.28
C GLU A 140 -8.56 -10.59 1.55
N VAL A 141 -8.91 -10.95 0.32
CA VAL A 141 -9.99 -10.31 -0.44
C VAL A 141 -11.33 -10.46 0.29
N SER A 142 -11.66 -11.64 0.79
CA SER A 142 -12.91 -11.87 1.53
C SER A 142 -12.97 -11.03 2.80
N VAL A 143 -11.90 -11.00 3.59
CA VAL A 143 -11.80 -10.19 4.82
C VAL A 143 -11.95 -8.70 4.50
N ARG A 144 -11.31 -8.22 3.46
CA ARG A 144 -11.37 -6.81 3.05
C ARG A 144 -12.75 -6.41 2.55
N ILE A 145 -13.40 -7.22 1.73
CA ILE A 145 -14.78 -6.97 1.29
C ILE A 145 -15.71 -6.90 2.51
N GLY A 146 -15.54 -7.78 3.49
CA GLY A 146 -16.27 -7.70 4.77
C GLY A 146 -16.09 -6.36 5.47
N ARG A 147 -14.86 -5.87 5.61
CA ARG A 147 -14.56 -4.56 6.22
C ARG A 147 -15.20 -3.39 5.45
N TYR A 148 -15.19 -3.42 4.11
CA TYR A 148 -15.88 -2.41 3.31
C TYR A 148 -17.40 -2.45 3.54
N SER A 149 -17.99 -3.65 3.63
CA SER A 149 -19.41 -3.83 3.92
C SER A 149 -19.78 -3.29 5.30
N ASP A 150 -18.98 -3.58 6.32
CA ASP A 150 -19.20 -3.09 7.68
C ASP A 150 -19.13 -1.56 7.76
N ARG A 151 -18.16 -0.94 7.09
CA ARG A 151 -18.06 0.52 7.00
C ARG A 151 -19.29 1.14 6.34
N LEU A 152 -19.75 0.54 5.25
CA LEU A 152 -20.95 1.02 4.53
C LEU A 152 -22.19 0.93 5.41
N ILE A 153 -22.40 -0.20 6.08
CA ILE A 153 -23.52 -0.41 6.99
C ILE A 153 -23.49 0.60 8.14
N THR A 154 -22.32 0.78 8.76
CA THR A 154 -22.14 1.75 9.86
C THR A 154 -22.47 3.18 9.39
N ALA A 155 -22.03 3.57 8.19
CA ALA A 155 -22.33 4.88 7.63
C ALA A 155 -23.83 5.08 7.35
N LEU A 156 -24.53 4.03 6.90
CA LEU A 156 -25.98 4.07 6.70
C LEU A 156 -26.74 4.23 8.02
N TYR A 157 -26.36 3.49 9.05
CA TYR A 157 -26.96 3.62 10.37
C TYR A 157 -26.76 5.01 10.97
N ALA A 158 -25.58 5.59 10.87
CA ALA A 158 -25.29 6.94 11.35
C ALA A 158 -26.24 7.97 10.70
N ARG A 159 -26.42 7.92 9.37
CA ARG A 159 -27.32 8.81 8.64
C ARG A 159 -28.78 8.65 9.05
N LEU A 160 -29.24 7.43 9.32
CA LEU A 160 -30.60 7.18 9.77
C LEU A 160 -30.87 7.73 11.17
N GLN A 161 -29.87 7.75 12.05
CA GLN A 161 -30.00 8.33 13.39
C GLN A 161 -30.05 9.87 13.35
N ASP A 162 -29.24 10.51 12.49
CA ASP A 162 -29.23 11.97 12.32
C ASP A 162 -30.60 12.49 11.80
N HIS A 163 -31.29 11.71 10.97
CA HIS A 163 -32.63 12.06 10.47
C HIS A 163 -33.76 11.91 11.53
N LYS A 164 -33.54 11.16 12.61
CA LYS A 164 -34.51 11.01 13.71
C LYS A 164 -34.43 12.12 14.75
N GLN A 165 -33.36 12.93 14.72
CA GLN A 165 -33.16 14.03 15.67
C GLN A 165 -33.55 15.42 15.12
N LYS A 166 -34.05 15.47 13.88
CA LYS A 166 -34.68 16.65 13.26
C LYS A 166 -36.17 16.48 13.16
#